data_02392e0e556b7b1470c3f95f27c2b6dc
#
_entry.id   02392e0e556b7b1470c3f95f27c2b6dc
#
_cell.length_a   1.000
_cell.length_b   1.000
_cell.length_c   1.000
_cell.angle_alpha   90.00
_cell.angle_beta   90.00
_cell.angle_gamma   90.00
#
_symmetry.space_group_name_H-M   'P 1'
#
loop_
_entity.id
_entity.type
_entity.pdbx_description
1 polymer ?
#
loop_
_entity_poly.entity_id
_entity_poly.type
_entity_poly.pdbx_seq_one_letter_code
_entity_poly.pdbx_strand_id
1 'polypeptide(L)'
;MAGIGLADRRLWAFAIGVIAVTIGVVLHLPMFWMGRDTGFHMAGMPMDDGMIAGMWIIIAGIGVAAYGLLPRNLAAQRAASEGLVVAAPEDAPLSRAHWRLMLVLVVALVIDIMKPASLGFTIPGMIREYGVPRQTVSLVPFFALCGTVVGSFVWGWVADIYGRKASILLSAVMFVGTSICGAMPSLAWNIGMCFMMGAAAGGMLPVTYALLAEMMPGRHRGWSLVLVGGLGAVGGYAGA
;
A
#
# COMPACT_ATOMS: atom_id res chain seq x y z
N MET A 1 -10.65 17.01 29.41
CA MET A 1 -10.42 15.57 29.64
C MET A 1 -11.26 14.61 28.75
N ALA A 2 -12.23 15.10 27.96
CA ALA A 2 -13.07 14.26 27.10
C ALA A 2 -12.44 13.87 25.74
N GLY A 3 -11.29 14.42 25.37
CA GLY A 3 -10.66 14.19 24.05
C GLY A 3 -9.80 12.92 23.93
N ILE A 4 -9.29 12.43 25.03
CA ILE A 4 -8.36 11.29 25.04
C ILE A 4 -9.09 9.98 24.68
N GLY A 5 -10.29 9.77 25.20
CA GLY A 5 -11.03 8.51 24.97
C GLY A 5 -11.54 8.28 23.54
N LEU A 6 -11.76 9.32 22.73
CA LEU A 6 -12.18 9.17 21.33
C LEU A 6 -10.99 8.96 20.40
N ALA A 7 -9.84 9.55 20.69
CA ALA A 7 -8.59 9.32 19.96
C ALA A 7 -8.10 7.89 20.19
N ASP A 8 -8.16 7.37 21.40
CA ASP A 8 -7.78 5.99 21.73
C ASP A 8 -8.67 4.96 21.01
N ARG A 9 -9.99 5.14 21.02
CA ARG A 9 -10.91 4.22 20.33
C ARG A 9 -10.66 4.15 18.81
N ARG A 10 -10.25 5.25 18.19
CA ARG A 10 -9.93 5.29 16.77
C ARG A 10 -8.60 4.62 16.45
N LEU A 11 -7.58 4.84 17.27
CA LEU A 11 -6.31 4.14 17.14
C LEU A 11 -6.48 2.64 17.30
N TRP A 12 -7.32 2.20 18.24
CA TRP A 12 -7.64 0.77 18.38
C TRP A 12 -8.38 0.22 17.17
N ALA A 13 -9.35 0.96 16.59
CA ALA A 13 -10.03 0.52 15.38
C ALA A 13 -9.05 0.37 14.21
N PHE A 14 -8.13 1.32 14.02
CA PHE A 14 -7.07 1.21 13.02
C PHE A 14 -6.18 -0.01 13.27
N ALA A 15 -5.71 -0.21 14.50
CA ALA A 15 -4.87 -1.35 14.86
C ALA A 15 -5.59 -2.69 14.64
N ILE A 16 -6.87 -2.79 15.01
CA ILE A 16 -7.71 -3.97 14.78
C ILE A 16 -7.83 -4.23 13.27
N GLY A 17 -8.07 -3.19 12.46
CA GLY A 17 -8.14 -3.31 11.02
C GLY A 17 -6.84 -3.84 10.41
N VAL A 18 -5.69 -3.34 10.84
CA VAL A 18 -4.36 -3.82 10.38
C VAL A 18 -4.14 -5.28 10.78
N ILE A 19 -4.47 -5.64 12.03
CA ILE A 19 -4.35 -7.02 12.50
C ILE A 19 -5.29 -7.94 11.70
N ALA A 20 -6.52 -7.52 11.44
CA ALA A 20 -7.48 -8.29 10.65
C ALA A 20 -6.96 -8.53 9.22
N VAL A 21 -6.43 -7.50 8.54
CA VAL A 21 -5.82 -7.64 7.22
C VAL A 21 -4.66 -8.63 7.27
N THR A 22 -3.79 -8.53 8.26
CA THR A 22 -2.65 -9.44 8.43
C THR A 22 -3.10 -10.89 8.65
N ILE A 23 -4.11 -11.11 9.50
CA ILE A 23 -4.70 -12.44 9.71
C ILE A 23 -5.30 -12.96 8.40
N GLY A 24 -6.05 -12.13 7.67
CA GLY A 24 -6.62 -12.51 6.39
C GLY A 24 -5.56 -12.95 5.38
N VAL A 25 -4.41 -12.27 5.33
CA VAL A 25 -3.27 -12.70 4.49
C VAL A 25 -2.68 -14.02 4.98
N VAL A 26 -2.49 -14.19 6.28
CA VAL A 26 -1.95 -15.43 6.87
C VAL A 26 -2.84 -16.64 6.60
N LEU A 27 -4.17 -16.46 6.52
CA LEU A 27 -5.12 -17.53 6.17
C LEU A 27 -4.94 -18.09 4.74
N HIS A 28 -4.16 -17.42 3.89
CA HIS A 28 -3.80 -17.95 2.57
C HIS A 28 -2.54 -18.84 2.59
N LEU A 29 -1.74 -18.81 3.68
CA LEU A 29 -0.51 -19.62 3.80
C LEU A 29 -0.75 -21.13 3.78
N PRO A 30 -1.86 -21.70 4.37
CA PRO A 30 -2.09 -23.14 4.32
C PRO A 30 -2.14 -23.69 2.89
N MET A 31 -2.71 -22.94 1.94
CA MET A 31 -2.70 -23.33 0.53
C MET A 31 -1.29 -23.46 -0.05
N PHE A 32 -0.39 -22.53 0.30
CA PHE A 32 1.03 -22.65 -0.06
C PHE A 32 1.68 -23.90 0.51
N TRP A 33 1.32 -24.25 1.75
CA TRP A 33 1.84 -25.45 2.40
C TRP A 33 1.32 -26.72 1.73
N MET A 34 0.06 -26.77 1.32
CA MET A 34 -0.51 -27.87 0.53
C MET A 34 0.13 -27.99 -0.85
N GLY A 35 0.49 -26.85 -1.47
CA GLY A 35 1.19 -26.83 -2.75
C GLY A 35 2.61 -27.41 -2.72
N ARG A 36 3.18 -27.65 -1.54
CA ARG A 36 4.52 -28.24 -1.39
C ARG A 36 4.64 -29.61 -2.05
N ASP A 37 3.60 -30.45 -1.89
CA ASP A 37 3.59 -31.82 -2.41
C ASP A 37 3.40 -31.87 -3.93
N THR A 38 2.87 -30.79 -4.52
CA THR A 38 2.67 -30.62 -5.97
C THR A 38 3.78 -29.76 -6.63
N GLY A 39 4.90 -29.52 -5.93
CA GLY A 39 5.97 -28.64 -6.42
C GLY A 39 5.55 -27.16 -6.49
N PHE A 40 4.66 -26.72 -5.60
CA PHE A 40 4.06 -25.39 -5.54
C PHE A 40 3.19 -25.02 -6.76
N HIS A 41 2.66 -26.04 -7.48
CA HIS A 41 1.63 -25.84 -8.48
C HIS A 41 0.28 -25.60 -7.80
N MET A 42 -0.19 -24.35 -7.86
CA MET A 42 -1.46 -23.93 -7.24
C MET A 42 -2.58 -23.72 -8.27
N ALA A 43 -2.24 -23.68 -9.55
CA ALA A 43 -3.22 -23.51 -10.62
C ALA A 43 -4.26 -24.63 -10.62
N GLY A 44 -5.55 -24.23 -10.57
CA GLY A 44 -6.67 -25.17 -10.54
C GLY A 44 -6.97 -25.79 -9.19
N MET A 45 -6.23 -25.47 -8.13
CA MET A 45 -6.59 -25.90 -6.77
C MET A 45 -7.92 -25.25 -6.35
N PRO A 46 -8.84 -26.00 -5.71
CA PRO A 46 -10.04 -25.40 -5.16
C PRO A 46 -9.67 -24.43 -4.04
N MET A 47 -10.32 -23.26 -4.01
CA MET A 47 -10.19 -22.34 -2.88
C MET A 47 -10.84 -22.99 -1.65
N ASP A 48 -10.09 -23.12 -0.57
CA ASP A 48 -10.60 -23.60 0.69
C ASP A 48 -11.39 -22.52 1.44
N ASP A 49 -12.15 -22.92 2.43
CA ASP A 49 -12.95 -22.01 3.25
C ASP A 49 -12.08 -21.00 3.98
N GLY A 50 -10.83 -21.36 4.30
CA GLY A 50 -9.84 -20.49 4.93
C GLY A 50 -9.42 -19.31 4.03
N MET A 51 -9.21 -19.56 2.73
CA MET A 51 -8.92 -18.52 1.75
C MET A 51 -10.11 -17.57 1.56
N ILE A 52 -11.32 -18.14 1.42
CA ILE A 52 -12.54 -17.34 1.25
C ILE A 52 -12.77 -16.47 2.48
N ALA A 53 -12.64 -17.03 3.67
CA ALA A 53 -12.72 -16.28 4.92
C ALA A 53 -11.63 -15.20 5.00
N GLY A 54 -10.40 -15.52 4.60
CA GLY A 54 -9.27 -14.61 4.54
C GLY A 54 -9.55 -13.39 3.66
N MET A 55 -10.13 -13.59 2.46
CA MET A 55 -10.53 -12.49 1.58
C MET A 55 -11.55 -11.55 2.23
N TRP A 56 -12.59 -12.10 2.86
CA TRP A 56 -13.59 -11.29 3.57
C TRP A 56 -12.99 -10.53 4.77
N ILE A 57 -12.09 -11.18 5.52
CA ILE A 57 -11.40 -10.57 6.64
C ILE A 57 -10.49 -9.42 6.16
N ILE A 58 -9.81 -9.56 5.01
CA ILE A 58 -9.01 -8.47 4.41
C ILE A 58 -9.91 -7.29 4.07
N ILE A 59 -11.03 -7.52 3.37
CA ILE A 59 -11.96 -6.45 2.99
C ILE A 59 -12.52 -5.74 4.23
N ALA A 60 -13.01 -6.51 5.20
CA ALA A 60 -13.53 -5.98 6.46
C ALA A 60 -12.43 -5.22 7.24
N GLY A 61 -11.23 -5.76 7.29
CA GLY A 61 -10.08 -5.16 7.96
C GLY A 61 -9.68 -3.81 7.36
N ILE A 62 -9.67 -3.70 6.03
CA ILE A 62 -9.44 -2.42 5.34
C ILE A 62 -10.54 -1.41 5.70
N GLY A 63 -11.81 -1.85 5.72
CA GLY A 63 -12.93 -1.01 6.12
C GLY A 63 -12.82 -0.50 7.57
N VAL A 64 -12.44 -1.38 8.49
CA VAL A 64 -12.22 -1.03 9.91
C VAL A 64 -11.02 -0.10 10.08
N ALA A 65 -9.93 -0.33 9.34
CA ALA A 65 -8.77 0.57 9.34
C ALA A 65 -9.13 1.95 8.80
N ALA A 66 -9.90 2.01 7.71
CA ALA A 66 -10.41 3.27 7.16
C ALA A 66 -11.31 4.01 8.16
N TYR A 67 -12.24 3.31 8.81
CA TYR A 67 -13.07 3.89 9.87
C TYR A 67 -12.24 4.46 11.01
N GLY A 68 -11.17 3.77 11.43
CA GLY A 68 -10.27 4.22 12.48
C GLY A 68 -9.47 5.46 12.11
N LEU A 69 -9.10 5.58 10.84
CA LEU A 69 -8.18 6.61 10.37
C LEU A 69 -8.87 7.85 9.80
N LEU A 70 -10.03 7.68 9.14
CA LEU A 70 -10.73 8.79 8.48
C LEU A 70 -11.58 9.59 9.50
N PRO A 71 -11.38 10.91 9.60
CA PRO A 71 -12.15 11.77 10.50
C PRO A 71 -13.59 11.94 10.01
N ARG A 72 -14.55 11.93 10.93
CA ARG A 72 -15.98 12.15 10.62
C ARG A 72 -16.36 13.62 10.42
N ASN A 73 -15.68 14.55 11.09
CA ASN A 73 -16.01 15.98 11.11
C ASN A 73 -14.94 16.79 10.36
N LEU A 74 -14.89 16.63 9.03
CA LEU A 74 -13.99 17.40 8.17
C LEU A 74 -14.24 18.92 8.28
N ALA A 75 -15.49 19.33 8.42
CA ALA A 75 -15.84 20.75 8.55
C ALA A 75 -15.26 21.37 9.83
N ALA A 76 -15.35 20.66 10.95
CA ALA A 76 -14.79 21.13 12.23
C ALA A 76 -13.24 21.15 12.19
N GLN A 77 -12.61 20.21 11.50
CA GLN A 77 -11.15 20.20 11.34
C GLN A 77 -10.69 21.31 10.41
N ARG A 78 -11.40 21.56 9.31
CA ARG A 78 -11.12 22.69 8.41
C ARG A 78 -11.27 24.02 9.12
N ALA A 79 -12.35 24.21 9.87
CA ALA A 79 -12.56 25.42 10.67
C ALA A 79 -11.48 25.62 11.74
N ALA A 80 -11.00 24.54 12.36
CA ALA A 80 -9.91 24.61 13.33
C ALA A 80 -8.54 24.88 12.70
N SER A 81 -8.36 24.59 11.42
CA SER A 81 -7.13 24.88 10.65
C SER A 81 -7.19 26.19 9.87
N GLU A 82 -8.37 26.83 9.76
CA GLU A 82 -8.51 28.17 9.18
C GLU A 82 -7.71 29.17 10.05
N GLY A 83 -6.64 29.71 9.49
CA GLY A 83 -5.74 30.64 10.18
C GLY A 83 -4.40 30.05 10.61
N LEU A 84 -4.21 28.74 10.52
CA LEU A 84 -2.89 28.13 10.74
C LEU A 84 -2.11 28.10 9.43
N VAL A 85 -1.25 29.09 9.21
CA VAL A 85 -0.27 29.05 8.12
C VAL A 85 0.85 28.12 8.56
N VAL A 86 0.78 26.84 8.19
CA VAL A 86 1.88 25.90 8.36
C VAL A 86 2.80 26.03 7.14
N ALA A 87 3.70 27.00 7.17
CA ALA A 87 4.81 27.06 6.24
C ALA A 87 6.05 26.47 6.92
N ALA A 88 6.69 25.50 6.28
CA ALA A 88 8.03 25.09 6.73
C ALA A 88 8.95 26.32 6.59
N PRO A 89 9.64 26.76 7.67
CA PRO A 89 10.54 27.91 7.59
C PRO A 89 11.61 27.65 6.51
N GLU A 90 11.73 28.56 5.55
CA GLU A 90 12.63 28.37 4.40
C GLU A 90 14.08 28.12 4.83
N ASP A 91 14.51 28.74 5.93
CA ASP A 91 15.87 28.69 6.48
C ASP A 91 16.01 27.80 7.72
N ALA A 92 15.03 26.97 8.06
CA ALA A 92 15.13 26.10 9.22
C ALA A 92 16.24 25.05 9.04
N PRO A 93 17.05 24.79 10.10
CA PRO A 93 18.05 23.73 10.06
C PRO A 93 17.36 22.35 10.04
N LEU A 94 18.01 21.38 9.38
CA LEU A 94 17.55 19.99 9.39
C LEU A 94 17.60 19.43 10.82
N SER A 95 16.44 18.96 11.28
CA SER A 95 16.30 18.31 12.58
C SER A 95 16.36 16.77 12.44
N ARG A 96 16.56 16.10 13.57
CA ARG A 96 16.47 14.62 13.63
C ARG A 96 15.11 14.09 13.16
N ALA A 97 14.06 14.89 13.29
CA ALA A 97 12.70 14.52 12.81
C ALA A 97 12.66 14.43 11.28
N HIS A 98 13.28 15.36 10.57
CA HIS A 98 13.36 15.32 9.11
C HIS A 98 14.13 14.09 8.61
N TRP A 99 15.25 13.73 9.25
CA TRP A 99 15.99 12.52 8.90
C TRP A 99 15.20 11.24 9.15
N ARG A 100 14.47 11.16 10.27
CA ARG A 100 13.58 10.03 10.57
C ARG A 100 12.45 9.94 9.55
N LEU A 101 11.85 11.07 9.18
CA LEU A 101 10.82 11.11 8.14
C LEU A 101 11.37 10.58 6.81
N MET A 102 12.50 11.08 6.33
CA MET A 102 13.13 10.61 5.09
C MET A 102 13.42 9.11 5.14
N LEU A 103 13.97 8.60 6.24
CA LEU A 103 14.27 7.17 6.40
C LEU A 103 12.99 6.32 6.29
N VAL A 104 11.93 6.70 7.00
CA VAL A 104 10.65 5.97 6.95
C VAL A 104 10.06 5.98 5.54
N LEU A 105 10.12 7.12 4.85
CA LEU A 105 9.60 7.26 3.50
C LEU A 105 10.45 6.48 2.48
N VAL A 106 11.77 6.43 2.64
CA VAL A 106 12.64 5.58 1.80
C VAL A 106 12.27 4.11 1.96
N VAL A 107 12.15 3.62 3.20
CA VAL A 107 11.77 2.22 3.46
C VAL A 107 10.39 1.91 2.85
N ALA A 108 9.43 2.81 3.02
CA ALA A 108 8.09 2.65 2.44
C ALA A 108 8.16 2.57 0.90
N LEU A 109 8.91 3.45 0.25
CA LEU A 109 9.06 3.44 -1.21
C LEU A 109 9.84 2.23 -1.73
N VAL A 110 10.87 1.78 -1.02
CA VAL A 110 11.60 0.54 -1.37
C VAL A 110 10.64 -0.64 -1.41
N ILE A 111 9.82 -0.81 -0.37
CA ILE A 111 8.84 -1.91 -0.29
C ILE A 111 7.77 -1.77 -1.39
N ASP A 112 7.30 -0.55 -1.64
CA ASP A 112 6.27 -0.26 -2.63
C ASP A 112 6.74 -0.57 -4.06
N ILE A 113 7.97 -0.20 -4.41
CA ILE A 113 8.53 -0.43 -5.74
C ILE A 113 8.97 -1.89 -5.95
N MET A 114 9.45 -2.56 -4.89
CA MET A 114 9.94 -3.93 -4.95
C MET A 114 8.87 -4.90 -5.49
N LYS A 115 7.64 -4.78 -5.04
CA LYS A 115 6.57 -5.72 -5.35
C LYS A 115 6.11 -5.67 -6.82
N PRO A 116 5.80 -4.51 -7.44
CA PRO A 116 5.53 -4.45 -8.88
C PRO A 116 6.72 -4.87 -9.73
N ALA A 117 7.95 -4.56 -9.30
CA ALA A 117 9.15 -4.96 -10.02
C ALA A 117 9.28 -6.50 -10.10
N SER A 118 8.97 -7.21 -9.02
CA SER A 118 9.01 -8.68 -8.99
C SER A 118 8.02 -9.35 -9.95
N LEU A 119 6.91 -8.70 -10.33
CA LEU A 119 5.94 -9.26 -11.29
C LEU A 119 6.57 -9.58 -12.64
N GLY A 120 7.53 -8.77 -13.11
CA GLY A 120 8.23 -9.02 -14.37
C GLY A 120 8.95 -10.36 -14.39
N PHE A 121 9.50 -10.77 -13.26
CA PHE A 121 10.26 -12.02 -13.11
C PHE A 121 9.36 -13.24 -12.87
N THR A 122 8.12 -13.04 -12.44
CA THR A 122 7.16 -14.14 -12.20
C THR A 122 6.45 -14.60 -13.50
N ILE A 123 6.47 -13.81 -14.57
CA ILE A 123 5.81 -14.12 -15.85
C ILE A 123 6.18 -15.51 -16.40
N PRO A 124 7.48 -15.90 -16.49
CA PRO A 124 7.82 -17.23 -16.99
C PRO A 124 7.27 -18.38 -16.13
N GLY A 125 7.22 -18.17 -14.80
CA GLY A 125 6.60 -19.11 -13.88
C GLY A 125 5.10 -19.23 -14.12
N MET A 126 4.39 -18.11 -14.24
CA MET A 126 2.95 -18.08 -14.49
C MET A 126 2.55 -18.72 -15.82
N ILE A 127 3.37 -18.61 -16.88
CA ILE A 127 3.12 -19.28 -18.14
C ILE A 127 3.08 -20.80 -17.95
N ARG A 128 4.05 -21.33 -17.17
CA ARG A 128 4.11 -22.77 -16.87
C ARG A 128 2.99 -23.20 -15.94
N GLU A 129 2.72 -22.38 -14.94
CA GLU A 129 1.71 -22.62 -13.90
C GLU A 129 0.31 -22.75 -14.48
N TYR A 130 -0.11 -21.77 -15.29
CA TYR A 130 -1.47 -21.71 -15.83
C TYR A 130 -1.61 -22.36 -17.22
N GLY A 131 -0.51 -22.79 -17.84
CA GLY A 131 -0.53 -23.39 -19.19
C GLY A 131 -1.06 -22.46 -20.29
N VAL A 132 -0.90 -21.14 -20.13
CA VAL A 132 -1.44 -20.12 -21.04
C VAL A 132 -0.32 -19.38 -21.79
N PRO A 133 -0.59 -18.84 -22.99
CA PRO A 133 0.41 -18.12 -23.76
C PRO A 133 0.85 -16.83 -23.03
N ARG A 134 2.10 -16.40 -23.32
CA ARG A 134 2.71 -15.18 -22.75
C ARG A 134 1.83 -13.94 -22.88
N GLN A 135 1.11 -13.81 -23.99
CA GLN A 135 0.19 -12.68 -24.23
C GLN A 135 -0.89 -12.60 -23.17
N THR A 136 -1.45 -13.73 -22.74
CA THR A 136 -2.48 -13.79 -21.71
C THR A 136 -1.90 -13.46 -20.33
N VAL A 137 -0.69 -13.97 -20.00
CA VAL A 137 -0.04 -13.65 -18.72
C VAL A 137 0.37 -12.17 -18.65
N SER A 138 0.69 -11.53 -19.78
CA SER A 138 1.05 -10.10 -19.80
C SER A 138 -0.11 -9.17 -19.38
N LEU A 139 -1.35 -9.67 -19.30
CA LEU A 139 -2.46 -8.95 -18.70
C LEU A 139 -2.25 -8.70 -17.20
N VAL A 140 -1.50 -9.55 -16.50
CA VAL A 140 -1.22 -9.37 -15.06
C VAL A 140 -0.48 -8.05 -14.79
N PRO A 141 0.72 -7.79 -15.36
CA PRO A 141 1.38 -6.51 -15.17
C PRO A 141 0.62 -5.33 -15.81
N PHE A 142 -0.08 -5.56 -16.93
CA PHE A 142 -0.92 -4.52 -17.54
C PHE A 142 -2.00 -4.02 -16.59
N PHE A 143 -2.78 -4.92 -15.98
CA PHE A 143 -3.81 -4.54 -15.00
C PHE A 143 -3.21 -3.99 -13.71
N ALA A 144 -2.01 -4.42 -13.30
CA ALA A 144 -1.31 -3.79 -12.18
C ALA A 144 -1.00 -2.32 -12.47
N LEU A 145 -0.52 -1.99 -13.68
CA LEU A 145 -0.28 -0.60 -14.09
C LEU A 145 -1.58 0.20 -14.19
N CYS A 146 -2.66 -0.37 -14.75
CA CYS A 146 -3.98 0.26 -14.73
C CYS A 146 -4.44 0.57 -13.30
N GLY A 147 -4.24 -0.39 -12.38
CA GLY A 147 -4.49 -0.18 -10.97
C GLY A 147 -3.70 0.99 -10.40
N THR A 148 -2.40 1.09 -10.73
CA THR A 148 -1.53 2.20 -10.27
C THR A 148 -2.07 3.56 -10.73
N VAL A 149 -2.53 3.66 -11.97
CA VAL A 149 -3.13 4.90 -12.49
C VAL A 149 -4.38 5.25 -11.69
N VAL A 150 -5.32 4.31 -11.54
CA VAL A 150 -6.55 4.52 -10.76
C VAL A 150 -6.22 4.89 -9.31
N GLY A 151 -5.28 4.16 -8.70
CA GLY A 151 -4.84 4.40 -7.32
C GLY A 151 -4.25 5.79 -7.13
N SER A 152 -3.47 6.29 -8.08
CA SER A 152 -2.88 7.64 -8.00
C SER A 152 -3.95 8.72 -7.87
N PHE A 153 -5.03 8.63 -8.62
CA PHE A 153 -6.15 9.56 -8.51
C PHE A 153 -6.90 9.40 -7.17
N VAL A 154 -7.25 8.16 -6.80
CA VAL A 154 -8.01 7.87 -5.58
C VAL A 154 -7.25 8.33 -4.35
N TRP A 155 -5.98 7.95 -4.22
CA TRP A 155 -5.18 8.29 -3.05
C TRP A 155 -4.76 9.75 -3.01
N GLY A 156 -4.57 10.40 -4.18
CA GLY A 156 -4.39 11.84 -4.27
C GLY A 156 -5.60 12.57 -3.69
N TRP A 157 -6.80 12.19 -4.14
CA TRP A 157 -8.06 12.75 -3.63
C TRP A 157 -8.25 12.48 -2.12
N VAL A 158 -7.97 11.27 -1.65
CA VAL A 158 -8.01 10.94 -0.21
C VAL A 158 -7.00 11.77 0.56
N ALA A 159 -5.79 11.97 0.03
CA ALA A 159 -4.76 12.78 0.66
C ALA A 159 -5.14 14.25 0.80
N ASP A 160 -5.85 14.80 -0.18
CA ASP A 160 -6.29 16.20 -0.16
C ASP A 160 -7.48 16.43 0.80
N ILE A 161 -8.35 15.43 0.98
CA ILE A 161 -9.50 15.52 1.89
C ILE A 161 -9.13 15.17 3.33
N TYR A 162 -8.43 14.06 3.52
CA TYR A 162 -8.18 13.44 4.83
C TYR A 162 -6.75 13.60 5.32
N GLY A 163 -5.87 14.17 4.50
CA GLY A 163 -4.48 14.43 4.82
C GLY A 163 -3.52 13.32 4.34
N ARG A 164 -2.28 13.71 4.08
CA ARG A 164 -1.23 12.85 3.51
C ARG A 164 -0.97 11.58 4.33
N LYS A 165 -0.95 11.71 5.67
CA LYS A 165 -0.72 10.58 6.59
C LYS A 165 -1.80 9.51 6.48
N ALA A 166 -3.07 9.90 6.39
CA ALA A 166 -4.19 8.97 6.27
C ALA A 166 -4.11 8.19 4.96
N SER A 167 -3.83 8.87 3.87
CA SER A 167 -3.68 8.25 2.54
C SER A 167 -2.53 7.23 2.52
N ILE A 168 -1.34 7.59 3.01
CA ILE A 168 -0.18 6.68 3.07
C ILE A 168 -0.49 5.45 3.92
N LEU A 169 -1.10 5.61 5.10
CA LEU A 169 -1.39 4.48 5.97
C LEU A 169 -2.46 3.55 5.38
N LEU A 170 -3.51 4.08 4.78
CA LEU A 170 -4.55 3.26 4.15
C LEU A 170 -4.05 2.55 2.89
N SER A 171 -3.28 3.23 2.03
CA SER A 171 -2.66 2.59 0.88
C SER A 171 -1.70 1.48 1.30
N ALA A 172 -0.93 1.67 2.38
CA ALA A 172 -0.06 0.64 2.94
C ALA A 172 -0.85 -0.57 3.48
N VAL A 173 -1.96 -0.35 4.19
CA VAL A 173 -2.83 -1.44 4.66
C VAL A 173 -3.41 -2.23 3.48
N MET A 174 -3.91 -1.54 2.45
CA MET A 174 -4.39 -2.17 1.24
C MET A 174 -3.28 -2.94 0.51
N PHE A 175 -2.06 -2.40 0.49
CA PHE A 175 -0.89 -3.06 -0.09
C PHE A 175 -0.53 -4.37 0.64
N VAL A 176 -0.62 -4.40 1.97
CA VAL A 176 -0.48 -5.63 2.77
C VAL A 176 -1.58 -6.63 2.41
N GLY A 177 -2.85 -6.19 2.33
CA GLY A 177 -3.98 -7.06 1.97
C GLY A 177 -3.83 -7.70 0.58
N THR A 178 -3.14 -7.03 -0.35
CA THR A 178 -2.89 -7.54 -1.70
C THR A 178 -1.56 -8.27 -1.84
N SER A 179 -0.85 -8.57 -0.74
CA SER A 179 0.45 -9.25 -0.76
C SER A 179 0.39 -10.68 -1.33
N ILE A 180 -0.79 -11.28 -1.35
CA ILE A 180 -1.06 -12.61 -1.91
C ILE A 180 -1.20 -12.60 -3.44
N CYS A 181 -1.15 -11.45 -4.12
CA CYS A 181 -1.18 -11.41 -5.58
C CYS A 181 0.04 -12.16 -6.15
N GLY A 182 -0.17 -12.89 -7.23
CA GLY A 182 0.86 -13.76 -7.82
C GLY A 182 0.74 -15.23 -7.40
N ALA A 183 -0.03 -15.55 -6.36
CA ALA A 183 -0.17 -16.88 -5.78
C ALA A 183 -1.62 -17.37 -5.75
N MET A 184 -2.43 -16.95 -6.71
CA MET A 184 -3.84 -17.31 -6.79
C MET A 184 -4.07 -18.59 -7.63
N PRO A 185 -5.09 -19.39 -7.31
CA PRO A 185 -5.37 -20.65 -8.02
C PRO A 185 -5.84 -20.43 -9.48
N SER A 186 -6.25 -19.22 -9.85
CA SER A 186 -6.60 -18.90 -11.23
C SER A 186 -5.97 -17.59 -11.70
N LEU A 187 -5.67 -17.51 -13.00
CA LEU A 187 -5.12 -16.31 -13.62
C LEU A 187 -6.04 -15.10 -13.49
N ALA A 188 -7.37 -15.30 -13.58
CA ALA A 188 -8.34 -14.23 -13.42
C ALA A 188 -8.29 -13.59 -12.03
N TRP A 189 -8.18 -14.39 -10.98
CA TRP A 189 -7.98 -13.91 -9.62
C TRP A 189 -6.65 -13.17 -9.46
N ASN A 190 -5.57 -13.68 -10.07
CA ASN A 190 -4.29 -12.97 -10.06
C ASN A 190 -4.37 -11.61 -10.74
N ILE A 191 -5.03 -11.50 -11.89
CA ILE A 191 -5.23 -10.23 -12.59
C ILE A 191 -5.97 -9.24 -11.68
N GLY A 192 -7.08 -9.67 -11.06
CA GLY A 192 -7.84 -8.83 -10.13
C GLY A 192 -7.03 -8.38 -8.92
N MET A 193 -6.31 -9.30 -8.29
CA MET A 193 -5.47 -9.00 -7.13
C MET A 193 -4.27 -8.10 -7.49
N CYS A 194 -3.66 -8.28 -8.66
CA CYS A 194 -2.59 -7.41 -9.13
C CYS A 194 -3.09 -6.01 -9.51
N PHE A 195 -4.31 -5.89 -10.03
CA PHE A 195 -4.95 -4.58 -10.19
C PHE A 195 -5.12 -3.86 -8.84
N MET A 196 -5.65 -4.56 -7.83
CA MET A 196 -5.81 -4.00 -6.47
C MET A 196 -4.46 -3.67 -5.82
N MET A 197 -3.43 -4.49 -6.06
CA MET A 197 -2.07 -4.19 -5.62
C MET A 197 -1.54 -2.92 -6.28
N GLY A 198 -1.71 -2.78 -7.59
CA GLY A 198 -1.35 -1.57 -8.31
C GLY A 198 -2.11 -0.36 -7.78
N ALA A 199 -3.42 -0.49 -7.53
CA ALA A 199 -4.22 0.57 -6.95
C ALA A 199 -3.73 0.97 -5.54
N ALA A 200 -3.25 0.04 -4.74
CA ALA A 200 -2.62 0.36 -3.46
C ALA A 200 -1.30 1.12 -3.65
N ALA A 201 -0.42 0.63 -4.53
CA ALA A 201 0.89 1.22 -4.82
C ALA A 201 0.78 2.63 -5.41
N GLY A 202 -0.23 2.89 -6.26
CA GLY A 202 -0.41 4.18 -6.93
C GLY A 202 -0.52 5.38 -5.98
N GLY A 203 -0.87 5.17 -4.71
CA GLY A 203 -0.96 6.23 -3.71
C GLY A 203 0.37 6.55 -3.02
N MET A 204 1.27 5.60 -2.93
CA MET A 204 2.44 5.74 -2.08
C MET A 204 3.41 6.79 -2.61
N LEU A 205 3.79 6.70 -3.87
CA LEU A 205 4.82 7.58 -4.46
C LEU A 205 4.37 9.06 -4.50
N PRO A 206 3.24 9.45 -5.11
CA PRO A 206 2.88 10.87 -5.21
C PRO A 206 2.59 11.50 -3.85
N VAL A 207 1.93 10.76 -2.94
CA VAL A 207 1.61 11.29 -1.60
C VAL A 207 2.85 11.41 -0.73
N THR A 208 3.81 10.49 -0.88
CA THR A 208 5.12 10.56 -0.19
C THR A 208 5.90 11.79 -0.63
N TYR A 209 5.97 12.07 -1.94
CA TYR A 209 6.65 13.26 -2.44
C TYR A 209 5.95 14.54 -1.99
N ALA A 210 4.61 14.58 -2.01
CA ALA A 210 3.86 15.72 -1.51
C ALA A 210 4.15 15.96 -0.03
N LEU A 211 4.08 14.92 0.82
CA LEU A 211 4.38 15.01 2.24
C LEU A 211 5.81 15.51 2.49
N LEU A 212 6.78 14.96 1.77
CA LEU A 212 8.18 15.36 1.91
C LEU A 212 8.37 16.82 1.49
N ALA A 213 7.76 17.26 0.38
CA ALA A 213 7.82 18.64 -0.09
C ALA A 213 7.19 19.63 0.91
N GLU A 214 6.12 19.24 1.61
CA GLU A 214 5.43 20.04 2.60
C GLU A 214 6.23 20.14 3.93
N MET A 215 6.92 19.07 4.31
CA MET A 215 7.59 18.97 5.61
C MET A 215 9.05 19.44 5.58
N MET A 216 9.70 19.47 4.41
CA MET A 216 11.10 19.83 4.29
C MET A 216 11.28 21.35 4.15
N PRO A 217 12.30 21.94 4.86
CA PRO A 217 12.68 23.32 4.65
C PRO A 217 13.03 23.61 3.19
N GLY A 218 12.67 24.78 2.69
CA GLY A 218 12.80 25.16 1.26
C GLY A 218 14.19 24.88 0.68
N ARG A 219 15.25 25.27 1.42
CA ARG A 219 16.65 25.04 1.03
C ARG A 219 17.01 23.56 0.85
N HIS A 220 16.35 22.66 1.56
CA HIS A 220 16.66 21.23 1.59
C HIS A 220 15.67 20.37 0.79
N ARG A 221 14.57 20.95 0.29
CA ARG A 221 13.48 20.25 -0.38
C ARG A 221 13.94 19.52 -1.63
N GLY A 222 14.68 20.18 -2.52
CA GLY A 222 15.08 19.60 -3.81
C GLY A 222 15.94 18.34 -3.66
N TRP A 223 17.03 18.42 -2.92
CA TRP A 223 17.92 17.27 -2.77
C TRP A 223 17.29 16.13 -1.96
N SER A 224 16.42 16.44 -0.97
CA SER A 224 15.75 15.41 -0.17
C SER A 224 14.74 14.60 -1.00
N LEU A 225 14.04 15.24 -1.93
CA LEU A 225 13.16 14.55 -2.88
C LEU A 225 13.94 13.60 -3.80
N VAL A 226 15.08 14.08 -4.33
CA VAL A 226 15.96 13.25 -5.17
C VAL A 226 16.57 12.09 -4.38
N LEU A 227 17.01 12.34 -3.15
CA LEU A 227 17.59 11.31 -2.29
C LEU A 227 16.55 10.22 -1.95
N VAL A 228 15.37 10.61 -1.48
CA VAL A 228 14.31 9.67 -1.11
C VAL A 228 13.83 8.87 -2.31
N GLY A 229 13.65 9.51 -3.47
CA GLY A 229 13.25 8.84 -4.70
C GLY A 229 14.34 7.92 -5.25
N GLY A 230 15.59 8.37 -5.26
CA GLY A 230 16.72 7.57 -5.72
C GLY A 230 16.98 6.33 -4.86
N LEU A 231 16.92 6.48 -3.53
CA LEU A 231 17.03 5.35 -2.61
C LEU A 231 15.80 4.42 -2.70
N GLY A 232 14.59 4.99 -2.90
CA GLY A 232 13.38 4.20 -3.12
C GLY A 232 13.48 3.30 -4.37
N ALA A 233 14.13 3.79 -5.44
CA ALA A 233 14.34 3.03 -6.67
C ALA A 233 15.17 1.74 -6.47
N VAL A 234 15.97 1.64 -5.39
CA VAL A 234 16.68 0.41 -5.02
C VAL A 234 15.71 -0.76 -4.82
N GLY A 235 14.46 -0.47 -4.42
CA GLY A 235 13.40 -1.49 -4.35
C GLY A 235 13.19 -2.24 -5.67
N GLY A 236 13.36 -1.58 -6.82
CA GLY A 236 13.26 -2.22 -8.13
C GLY A 236 14.33 -3.29 -8.35
N TYR A 237 15.53 -3.08 -7.85
CA TYR A 237 16.61 -4.07 -7.91
C TYR A 237 16.45 -5.17 -6.87
N ALA A 238 15.92 -4.85 -5.68
CA ALA A 238 15.68 -5.83 -4.62
C ALA A 238 14.53 -6.80 -4.95
N GLY A 239 13.60 -6.39 -5.83
CA GLY A 239 12.47 -7.22 -6.30
C GLY A 239 12.82 -8.06 -7.53
N ALA A 240 13.97 -7.85 -8.13
CA ALA A 240 14.48 -8.56 -9.31
C ALA A 240 15.28 -9.80 -8.92
#